data_75ee8b4960a9d98aa40d7c845383e0f8
#
_entry.id   75ee8b4960a9d98aa40d7c845383e0f8
#
_cell.length_a   1.000
_cell.length_b   1.000
_cell.length_c   1.000
_cell.angle_alpha   90.00
_cell.angle_beta   90.00
_cell.angle_gamma   90.00
#
_symmetry.space_group_name_H-M   'P 1'
#
loop_
_entity.id
_entity.type
_entity.pdbx_description
1 polymer ?
#
loop_
_entity_poly.entity_id
_entity_poly.type
_entity_poly.pdbx_seq_one_letter_code
_entity_poly.pdbx_strand_id
1 'polypeptide(L)'
;INGIYYLKEFLETYKGKLLFHNGLFDAKILIRSLWMEHATDHKGMMKGLQYFKNFDDTMILAYLAKNATTKVSLRLKEVALEYVGNYAIEIQDIAKYTKAEILRYNLIDALATFYLWEKYHAEASSRPYLEIFQPSLYPLIKMMLVGLPMDADRVHEVHQILTAKEKVLNEQIQENSYVRLFNIQLQKDTCINANAKLKKLVKPIDDFLDIKFNPSSHPQLAKLLFKTLELPILDKTKSGAPATSADVLKDLENHTTDGEILDLLKFVRDLSEVCKINGTFIKAFMQEKDFLHGNLKLGGTQSGRLASNSPNLTNLPAHGFMGKLIKSCIVAPEGWL
;
A
#
# COMPACT_ATOMS: atom_id res chain seq x y z
N ILE A 1 -0.98 -7.01 -33.04
CA ILE A 1 -1.53 -5.74 -33.51
C ILE A 1 -3.04 -5.90 -33.77
N ASN A 2 -3.51 -6.97 -34.41
CA ASN A 2 -4.93 -7.15 -34.73
C ASN A 2 -5.86 -7.27 -33.51
N GLY A 3 -5.42 -7.95 -32.43
CA GLY A 3 -6.26 -8.19 -31.25
C GLY A 3 -6.66 -6.90 -30.49
N ILE A 4 -5.75 -5.93 -30.38
CA ILE A 4 -6.03 -4.62 -29.75
C ILE A 4 -7.06 -3.84 -30.55
N TYR A 5 -6.93 -3.86 -31.87
CA TYR A 5 -7.88 -3.20 -32.77
C TYR A 5 -9.29 -3.78 -32.61
N TYR A 6 -9.45 -5.10 -32.68
CA TYR A 6 -10.75 -5.74 -32.54
C TYR A 6 -11.38 -5.56 -31.15
N LEU A 7 -10.55 -5.53 -30.08
CA LEU A 7 -11.05 -5.24 -28.74
C LEU A 7 -11.58 -3.80 -28.64
N LYS A 8 -10.87 -2.84 -29.22
CA LYS A 8 -11.32 -1.45 -29.27
C LYS A 8 -12.62 -1.31 -30.04
N GLU A 9 -12.70 -1.88 -31.25
CA GLU A 9 -13.89 -1.89 -32.08
C GLU A 9 -15.08 -2.54 -31.36
N PHE A 10 -14.86 -3.66 -30.69
CA PHE A 10 -15.87 -4.32 -29.85
C PHE A 10 -16.40 -3.36 -28.77
N LEU A 11 -15.53 -2.73 -27.98
CA LEU A 11 -15.95 -1.82 -26.94
C LEU A 11 -16.67 -0.56 -27.49
N GLU A 12 -16.29 -0.07 -28.67
CA GLU A 12 -16.93 1.08 -29.33
C GLU A 12 -18.32 0.74 -29.90
N THR A 13 -18.56 -0.51 -30.28
CA THR A 13 -19.81 -0.93 -30.95
C THR A 13 -20.77 -1.67 -30.04
N TYR A 14 -20.28 -2.33 -28.97
CA TYR A 14 -21.10 -3.12 -28.06
C TYR A 14 -22.07 -2.24 -27.25
N LYS A 15 -23.33 -2.61 -27.24
CA LYS A 15 -24.42 -1.86 -26.56
C LYS A 15 -24.96 -2.56 -25.31
N GLY A 16 -24.49 -3.78 -25.04
CA GLY A 16 -24.87 -4.51 -23.83
C GLY A 16 -24.17 -3.98 -22.59
N LYS A 17 -24.54 -4.51 -21.44
CA LYS A 17 -23.89 -4.20 -20.18
C LYS A 17 -22.61 -5.01 -20.04
N LEU A 18 -21.51 -4.37 -19.69
CA LEU A 18 -20.24 -5.02 -19.37
C LEU A 18 -20.24 -5.50 -17.91
N LEU A 19 -19.59 -6.62 -17.67
CA LEU A 19 -19.39 -7.17 -16.33
C LEU A 19 -17.89 -7.25 -16.04
N PHE A 20 -17.49 -6.77 -14.87
CA PHE A 20 -16.13 -6.87 -14.40
C PHE A 20 -16.07 -7.41 -12.97
N HIS A 21 -14.89 -7.85 -12.55
CA HIS A 21 -14.57 -8.09 -11.16
C HIS A 21 -13.38 -7.21 -10.78
N ASN A 22 -13.60 -6.14 -10.01
CA ASN A 22 -12.67 -5.03 -9.79
C ASN A 22 -12.48 -4.17 -11.06
N GLY A 23 -13.60 -3.81 -11.68
CA GLY A 23 -13.65 -3.12 -12.97
C GLY A 23 -12.96 -1.76 -13.03
N LEU A 24 -12.71 -1.11 -11.88
CA LEU A 24 -11.87 0.09 -11.80
C LEU A 24 -10.46 -0.15 -12.36
N PHE A 25 -9.90 -1.34 -12.12
CA PHE A 25 -8.58 -1.71 -12.62
C PHE A 25 -8.61 -1.94 -14.14
N ASP A 26 -9.53 -2.78 -14.61
CA ASP A 26 -9.62 -3.15 -16.03
C ASP A 26 -9.96 -1.94 -16.90
N ALA A 27 -10.96 -1.15 -16.50
CA ALA A 27 -11.34 0.05 -17.23
C ALA A 27 -10.18 1.04 -17.37
N LYS A 28 -9.42 1.28 -16.28
CA LYS A 28 -8.23 2.15 -16.31
C LYS A 28 -7.20 1.65 -17.33
N ILE A 29 -6.87 0.36 -17.31
CA ILE A 29 -5.89 -0.24 -18.24
C ILE A 29 -6.39 -0.18 -19.67
N LEU A 30 -7.65 -0.54 -19.93
CA LEU A 30 -8.24 -0.54 -21.25
C LEU A 30 -8.29 0.88 -21.85
N ILE A 31 -8.72 1.87 -21.07
CA ILE A 31 -8.75 3.26 -21.53
C ILE A 31 -7.36 3.73 -21.90
N ARG A 32 -6.37 3.51 -21.02
CA ARG A 32 -4.99 3.93 -21.25
C ARG A 32 -4.37 3.25 -22.48
N SER A 33 -4.65 1.97 -22.69
CA SER A 33 -4.04 1.18 -23.77
C SER A 33 -4.72 1.36 -25.14
N LEU A 34 -6.03 1.65 -25.16
CA LEU A 34 -6.81 1.67 -26.40
C LEU A 34 -7.09 3.06 -26.95
N TRP A 35 -7.14 4.09 -26.11
CA TRP A 35 -7.52 5.43 -26.53
C TRP A 35 -6.49 6.52 -26.21
N MET A 36 -5.62 6.33 -25.22
CA MET A 36 -4.63 7.34 -24.84
C MET A 36 -3.29 7.08 -25.56
N GLU A 37 -2.72 8.12 -26.18
CA GLU A 37 -1.39 8.07 -26.81
C GLU A 37 -0.26 8.19 -25.76
N HIS A 38 -0.51 8.97 -24.70
CA HIS A 38 0.41 9.17 -23.57
C HIS A 38 -0.36 9.39 -22.27
N ALA A 39 0.34 9.40 -21.15
CA ALA A 39 -0.29 9.43 -19.81
C ALA A 39 -1.19 10.66 -19.57
N THR A 40 -0.88 11.79 -20.20
CA THR A 40 -1.61 13.06 -20.09
C THR A 40 -2.53 13.36 -21.28
N ASP A 41 -2.83 12.36 -22.12
CA ASP A 41 -3.77 12.51 -23.23
C ASP A 41 -5.22 12.63 -22.74
N HIS A 42 -5.61 13.84 -22.38
CA HIS A 42 -6.95 14.14 -21.89
C HIS A 42 -8.05 13.82 -22.93
N LYS A 43 -7.77 14.05 -24.21
CA LYS A 43 -8.74 13.80 -25.30
C LYS A 43 -9.00 12.31 -25.48
N GLY A 44 -7.93 11.51 -25.54
CA GLY A 44 -8.02 10.05 -25.60
C GLY A 44 -8.69 9.47 -24.35
N MET A 45 -8.33 9.97 -23.17
CA MET A 45 -8.96 9.60 -21.90
C MET A 45 -10.48 9.82 -21.93
N MET A 46 -10.93 11.02 -22.29
CA MET A 46 -12.36 11.34 -22.34
C MET A 46 -13.11 10.52 -23.38
N LYS A 47 -12.45 10.21 -24.53
CA LYS A 47 -13.00 9.30 -25.54
C LYS A 47 -13.17 7.89 -25.00
N GLY A 48 -12.17 7.37 -24.27
CA GLY A 48 -12.26 6.02 -23.69
C GLY A 48 -13.28 5.92 -22.56
N LEU A 49 -13.33 6.92 -21.68
CA LEU A 49 -14.23 6.96 -20.52
C LEU A 49 -15.71 6.80 -20.88
N GLN A 50 -16.15 7.27 -22.04
CA GLN A 50 -17.56 7.17 -22.44
C GLN A 50 -18.06 5.74 -22.55
N TYR A 51 -17.18 4.77 -22.82
CA TYR A 51 -17.52 3.36 -22.97
C TYR A 51 -17.59 2.61 -21.63
N PHE A 52 -17.17 3.25 -20.53
CA PHE A 52 -17.17 2.69 -19.17
C PHE A 52 -18.12 3.44 -18.22
N LYS A 53 -19.19 4.03 -18.75
CA LYS A 53 -20.19 4.74 -17.93
C LYS A 53 -21.15 3.80 -17.20
N ASN A 54 -21.40 2.62 -17.77
CA ASN A 54 -22.41 1.70 -17.26
C ASN A 54 -21.92 0.25 -17.36
N PHE A 55 -21.36 -0.24 -16.27
CA PHE A 55 -20.99 -1.64 -16.10
C PHE A 55 -21.32 -2.08 -14.68
N ASP A 56 -21.47 -3.38 -14.47
CA ASP A 56 -21.58 -3.94 -13.13
C ASP A 56 -20.22 -4.50 -12.67
N ASP A 57 -19.92 -4.29 -11.39
CA ASP A 57 -18.73 -4.81 -10.73
C ASP A 57 -19.10 -5.88 -9.72
N THR A 58 -18.83 -7.14 -10.06
CA THR A 58 -19.18 -8.30 -9.23
C THR A 58 -18.44 -8.34 -7.91
N MET A 59 -17.28 -7.67 -7.79
CA MET A 59 -16.59 -7.50 -6.51
C MET A 59 -17.41 -6.62 -5.56
N ILE A 60 -18.02 -5.55 -6.07
CA ILE A 60 -18.86 -4.64 -5.29
C ILE A 60 -20.17 -5.33 -4.94
N LEU A 61 -20.79 -6.06 -5.87
CA LEU A 61 -22.01 -6.84 -5.56
C LEU A 61 -21.75 -7.89 -4.48
N ALA A 62 -20.64 -8.61 -4.55
CA ALA A 62 -20.24 -9.56 -3.51
C ALA A 62 -19.94 -8.87 -2.17
N TYR A 63 -19.35 -7.67 -2.19
CA TYR A 63 -19.09 -6.87 -0.99
C TYR A 63 -20.40 -6.49 -0.28
N LEU A 64 -21.40 -6.06 -1.02
CA LEU A 64 -22.71 -5.70 -0.48
C LEU A 64 -23.47 -6.93 0.07
N ALA A 65 -23.48 -8.03 -0.70
CA ALA A 65 -24.16 -9.28 -0.32
C ALA A 65 -23.58 -9.96 0.92
N LYS A 66 -22.23 -9.88 1.10
CA LYS A 66 -21.52 -10.60 2.18
C LYS A 66 -21.52 -9.87 3.52
N ASN A 67 -22.17 -8.75 3.66
CA ASN A 67 -22.16 -7.91 4.86
C ASN A 67 -20.73 -7.54 5.34
N ALA A 68 -20.36 -6.27 5.24
CA ALA A 68 -19.03 -5.73 5.49
C ALA A 68 -18.46 -5.96 6.91
N THR A 69 -19.22 -6.51 7.85
CA THR A 69 -18.78 -6.77 9.23
C THR A 69 -17.79 -7.93 9.35
N THR A 70 -17.71 -8.81 8.35
CA THR A 70 -16.78 -9.93 8.33
C THR A 70 -15.59 -9.64 7.41
N LYS A 71 -14.35 -9.99 7.82
CA LYS A 71 -13.17 -9.94 6.97
C LYS A 71 -13.24 -11.05 5.91
N VAL A 72 -14.04 -10.86 4.88
CA VAL A 72 -14.15 -11.79 3.77
C VAL A 72 -13.26 -11.30 2.63
N SER A 73 -12.50 -12.21 2.04
CA SER A 73 -11.77 -11.92 0.81
C SER A 73 -12.76 -11.65 -0.33
N LEU A 74 -12.42 -10.67 -1.15
CA LEU A 74 -13.16 -10.34 -2.37
C LEU A 74 -12.39 -10.72 -3.64
N ARG A 75 -11.33 -11.53 -3.53
CA ARG A 75 -10.60 -12.02 -4.70
C ARG A 75 -11.50 -12.94 -5.52
N LEU A 76 -11.48 -12.75 -6.83
CA LEU A 76 -12.38 -13.48 -7.76
C LEU A 76 -12.43 -14.98 -7.46
N LYS A 77 -11.28 -15.63 -7.39
CA LYS A 77 -11.20 -17.10 -7.22
C LYS A 77 -11.58 -17.60 -5.83
N GLU A 78 -11.42 -16.76 -4.80
CA GLU A 78 -11.86 -17.08 -3.45
C GLU A 78 -13.38 -16.89 -3.30
N VAL A 79 -13.95 -15.86 -3.95
CA VAL A 79 -15.41 -15.62 -3.92
C VAL A 79 -16.17 -16.63 -4.78
N ALA A 80 -15.57 -17.03 -5.91
CA ALA A 80 -16.15 -17.99 -6.85
C ALA A 80 -15.66 -19.43 -6.63
N LEU A 81 -15.01 -19.74 -5.49
CA LEU A 81 -14.35 -21.04 -5.25
C LEU A 81 -15.30 -22.23 -5.43
N GLU A 82 -16.56 -22.11 -5.00
CA GLU A 82 -17.59 -23.15 -5.17
C GLU A 82 -17.90 -23.47 -6.63
N TYR A 83 -17.67 -22.53 -7.56
CA TYR A 83 -17.87 -22.70 -9.00
C TYR A 83 -16.57 -23.14 -9.69
N VAL A 84 -15.45 -22.47 -9.45
CA VAL A 84 -14.18 -22.76 -10.13
C VAL A 84 -13.45 -23.96 -9.55
N GLY A 85 -13.62 -24.27 -8.26
CA GLY A 85 -13.00 -25.42 -7.59
C GLY A 85 -11.51 -25.54 -7.88
N ASN A 86 -11.09 -26.69 -8.40
CA ASN A 86 -9.69 -26.98 -8.75
C ASN A 86 -9.14 -26.15 -9.92
N TYR A 87 -9.98 -25.42 -10.65
CA TYR A 87 -9.54 -24.49 -11.71
C TYR A 87 -9.15 -23.10 -11.18
N ALA A 88 -9.26 -22.87 -9.89
CA ALA A 88 -8.83 -21.62 -9.22
C ALA A 88 -7.29 -21.51 -9.17
N ILE A 89 -6.66 -21.37 -10.32
CA ILE A 89 -5.20 -21.21 -10.46
C ILE A 89 -4.87 -19.72 -10.52
N GLU A 90 -3.86 -19.28 -9.77
CA GLU A 90 -3.28 -17.94 -9.87
C GLU A 90 -2.03 -17.98 -10.75
N ILE A 91 -2.02 -17.19 -11.82
CA ILE A 91 -0.85 -16.99 -12.68
C ILE A 91 -0.02 -15.83 -12.11
N GLN A 92 1.19 -16.12 -11.63
CA GLN A 92 2.09 -15.10 -11.09
C GLN A 92 3.00 -14.48 -12.17
N ASP A 93 3.41 -15.28 -13.15
CA ASP A 93 4.33 -14.85 -14.22
C ASP A 93 3.82 -15.36 -15.56
N ILE A 94 3.14 -14.48 -16.29
CA ILE A 94 2.52 -14.80 -17.58
C ILE A 94 3.54 -15.34 -18.61
N ALA A 95 4.80 -14.91 -18.53
CA ALA A 95 5.84 -15.33 -19.48
C ALA A 95 6.16 -16.83 -19.41
N LYS A 96 5.80 -17.50 -18.32
CA LYS A 96 6.02 -18.95 -18.13
C LYS A 96 4.94 -19.83 -18.71
N TYR A 97 3.86 -19.26 -19.22
CA TYR A 97 2.69 -20.00 -19.70
C TYR A 97 2.51 -19.87 -21.20
N THR A 98 1.99 -20.92 -21.81
CA THR A 98 1.62 -20.92 -23.22
C THR A 98 0.39 -20.06 -23.48
N LYS A 99 0.20 -19.60 -24.72
CA LYS A 99 -1.01 -18.85 -25.11
C LYS A 99 -2.31 -19.60 -24.79
N ALA A 100 -2.32 -20.91 -24.96
CA ALA A 100 -3.49 -21.74 -24.68
C ALA A 100 -3.82 -21.77 -23.17
N GLU A 101 -2.81 -21.88 -22.32
CA GLU A 101 -3.00 -21.83 -20.87
C GLU A 101 -3.50 -20.47 -20.41
N ILE A 102 -2.96 -19.37 -20.94
CA ILE A 102 -3.42 -18.01 -20.66
C ILE A 102 -4.87 -17.81 -21.12
N LEU A 103 -5.23 -18.29 -22.31
CA LEU A 103 -6.60 -18.21 -22.81
C LEU A 103 -7.57 -19.00 -21.93
N ARG A 104 -7.18 -20.22 -21.53
CA ARG A 104 -7.99 -21.02 -20.59
C ARG A 104 -8.15 -20.33 -19.25
N TYR A 105 -7.09 -19.75 -18.71
CA TYR A 105 -7.13 -18.97 -17.47
C TYR A 105 -8.12 -17.79 -17.57
N ASN A 106 -8.00 -17.00 -18.65
CA ASN A 106 -8.89 -15.86 -18.87
C ASN A 106 -10.36 -16.28 -19.07
N LEU A 107 -10.60 -17.41 -19.73
CA LEU A 107 -11.95 -17.96 -19.89
C LEU A 107 -12.56 -18.36 -18.53
N ILE A 108 -11.78 -18.98 -17.66
CA ILE A 108 -12.22 -19.36 -16.32
C ILE A 108 -12.55 -18.10 -15.50
N ASP A 109 -11.72 -17.05 -15.59
CA ASP A 109 -11.97 -15.78 -14.90
C ASP A 109 -13.23 -15.07 -15.42
N ALA A 110 -13.47 -15.10 -16.74
CA ALA A 110 -14.68 -14.54 -17.34
C ALA A 110 -15.95 -15.31 -16.89
N LEU A 111 -15.91 -16.65 -16.92
CA LEU A 111 -17.00 -17.49 -16.44
C LEU A 111 -17.26 -17.34 -14.94
N ALA A 112 -16.20 -17.23 -14.13
CA ALA A 112 -16.30 -16.97 -12.71
C ALA A 112 -16.92 -15.59 -12.43
N THR A 113 -16.59 -14.58 -13.20
CA THR A 113 -17.16 -13.23 -13.09
C THR A 113 -18.64 -13.26 -13.42
N PHE A 114 -19.05 -13.97 -14.49
CA PHE A 114 -20.45 -14.13 -14.84
C PHE A 114 -21.21 -14.91 -13.78
N TYR A 115 -20.65 -16.01 -13.26
CA TYR A 115 -21.24 -16.78 -12.16
C TYR A 115 -21.49 -15.90 -10.91
N LEU A 116 -20.54 -15.04 -10.55
CA LEU A 116 -20.72 -14.12 -9.41
C LEU A 116 -21.81 -13.08 -9.67
N TRP A 117 -21.96 -12.64 -10.93
CA TRP A 117 -23.05 -11.75 -11.30
C TRP A 117 -24.40 -12.47 -11.14
N GLU A 118 -24.56 -13.68 -11.66
CA GLU A 118 -25.79 -14.49 -11.46
C GLU A 118 -26.10 -14.69 -9.98
N LYS A 119 -25.08 -14.92 -9.17
CA LYS A 119 -25.24 -15.16 -7.73
C LYS A 119 -25.64 -13.91 -6.95
N TYR A 120 -25.13 -12.76 -7.31
CA TYR A 120 -25.27 -11.52 -6.54
C TYR A 120 -26.01 -10.41 -7.29
N HIS A 121 -26.61 -10.67 -8.45
CA HIS A 121 -27.26 -9.63 -9.26
C HIS A 121 -28.42 -8.92 -8.53
N ALA A 122 -29.04 -9.54 -7.55
CA ALA A 122 -30.06 -8.89 -6.72
C ALA A 122 -29.54 -7.61 -6.06
N GLU A 123 -28.25 -7.59 -5.68
CA GLU A 123 -27.61 -6.40 -5.10
C GLU A 123 -27.47 -5.24 -6.08
N ALA A 124 -27.50 -5.51 -7.38
CA ALA A 124 -27.46 -4.46 -8.42
C ALA A 124 -28.71 -3.56 -8.41
N SER A 125 -29.80 -3.99 -7.76
CA SER A 125 -31.02 -3.21 -7.54
C SER A 125 -31.05 -2.55 -6.16
N SER A 126 -30.04 -2.79 -5.31
CA SER A 126 -30.00 -2.22 -3.97
C SER A 126 -29.71 -0.71 -4.01
N ARG A 127 -30.30 0.02 -3.07
CA ARG A 127 -30.11 1.46 -2.96
C ARG A 127 -28.64 1.88 -2.81
N PRO A 128 -27.81 1.21 -1.96
CA PRO A 128 -26.40 1.53 -1.87
C PRO A 128 -25.65 1.37 -3.20
N TYR A 129 -25.96 0.31 -3.97
CA TYR A 129 -25.34 0.09 -5.27
C TYR A 129 -25.70 1.20 -6.26
N LEU A 130 -26.98 1.49 -6.42
CA LEU A 130 -27.48 2.43 -7.42
C LEU A 130 -27.14 3.90 -7.11
N GLU A 131 -27.18 4.29 -5.83
CA GLU A 131 -26.99 5.69 -5.44
C GLU A 131 -25.52 6.03 -5.10
N ILE A 132 -24.68 5.05 -4.73
CA ILE A 132 -23.34 5.30 -4.23
C ILE A 132 -22.28 4.59 -5.08
N PHE A 133 -22.29 3.25 -5.12
CA PHE A 133 -21.17 2.48 -5.68
C PHE A 133 -21.08 2.61 -7.21
N GLN A 134 -22.15 2.31 -7.91
CA GLN A 134 -22.16 2.34 -9.38
C GLN A 134 -21.89 3.76 -9.94
N PRO A 135 -22.54 4.85 -9.45
CA PRO A 135 -22.21 6.19 -9.91
C PRO A 135 -20.79 6.64 -9.59
N SER A 136 -20.15 6.06 -8.56
CA SER A 136 -18.76 6.39 -8.18
C SER A 136 -17.72 5.77 -9.11
N LEU A 137 -18.04 4.72 -9.87
CA LEU A 137 -17.07 4.04 -10.74
C LEU A 137 -16.47 4.97 -11.78
N TYR A 138 -17.30 5.69 -12.51
CA TYR A 138 -16.87 6.60 -13.57
C TYR A 138 -15.94 7.73 -13.06
N PRO A 139 -16.30 8.51 -12.03
CA PRO A 139 -15.41 9.55 -11.51
C PRO A 139 -14.13 8.99 -10.91
N LEU A 140 -14.15 7.82 -10.27
CA LEU A 140 -12.95 7.21 -9.73
C LEU A 140 -11.98 6.76 -10.83
N ILE A 141 -12.47 6.17 -11.93
CA ILE A 141 -11.64 5.86 -13.10
C ILE A 141 -11.00 7.14 -13.64
N LYS A 142 -11.79 8.20 -13.79
CA LYS A 142 -11.30 9.51 -14.26
C LYS A 142 -10.22 10.05 -13.32
N MET A 143 -10.44 10.04 -12.01
CA MET A 143 -9.44 10.50 -11.02
C MET A 143 -8.14 9.72 -11.10
N MET A 144 -8.20 8.39 -11.23
CA MET A 144 -7.00 7.54 -11.37
C MET A 144 -6.25 7.78 -12.68
N LEU A 145 -6.95 8.14 -13.76
CA LEU A 145 -6.34 8.44 -15.06
C LEU A 145 -5.74 9.85 -15.12
N VAL A 146 -6.41 10.83 -14.52
CA VAL A 146 -5.90 12.20 -14.42
C VAL A 146 -4.67 12.29 -13.51
N GLY A 147 -4.71 11.61 -12.34
CA GLY A 147 -3.67 11.70 -11.34
C GLY A 147 -3.66 13.03 -10.57
N LEU A 148 -2.70 13.18 -9.66
CA LEU A 148 -2.45 14.40 -8.90
C LEU A 148 -1.21 15.10 -9.49
N PRO A 149 -1.29 16.37 -9.87
CA PRO A 149 -0.12 17.11 -10.36
C PRO A 149 0.92 17.26 -9.26
N MET A 150 2.18 17.02 -9.60
CA MET A 150 3.31 16.99 -8.67
C MET A 150 4.38 18.01 -9.10
N ASP A 151 5.01 18.62 -8.12
CA ASP A 151 6.24 19.39 -8.31
C ASP A 151 7.44 18.46 -8.07
N ALA A 152 8.06 18.00 -9.16
CA ALA A 152 9.17 17.05 -9.09
C ALA A 152 10.39 17.63 -8.36
N ASP A 153 10.70 18.90 -8.53
CA ASP A 153 11.83 19.56 -7.85
C ASP A 153 11.55 19.64 -6.35
N ARG A 154 10.34 19.98 -5.98
CA ARG A 154 9.91 20.00 -4.58
C ARG A 154 9.92 18.62 -3.94
N VAL A 155 9.54 17.57 -4.66
CA VAL A 155 9.65 16.18 -4.20
C VAL A 155 11.10 15.83 -3.88
N HIS A 156 12.05 16.18 -4.75
CA HIS A 156 13.48 15.96 -4.51
C HIS A 156 14.01 16.75 -3.31
N GLU A 157 13.62 18.01 -3.17
CA GLU A 157 13.98 18.83 -2.01
C GLU A 157 13.45 18.22 -0.70
N VAL A 158 12.17 17.82 -0.68
CA VAL A 158 11.56 17.16 0.49
C VAL A 158 12.26 15.84 0.81
N HIS A 159 12.64 15.05 -0.18
CA HIS A 159 13.44 13.85 0.03
C HIS A 159 14.77 14.15 0.74
N GLN A 160 15.48 15.19 0.30
CA GLN A 160 16.74 15.61 0.93
C GLN A 160 16.55 16.08 2.38
N ILE A 161 15.51 16.88 2.64
CA ILE A 161 15.14 17.33 4.00
C ILE A 161 14.87 16.14 4.92
N LEU A 162 14.07 15.17 4.47
CA LEU A 162 13.72 13.98 5.25
C LEU A 162 14.94 13.08 5.47
N THR A 163 15.76 12.87 4.47
CA THR A 163 17.00 12.08 4.57
C THR A 163 18.00 12.70 5.55
N ALA A 164 18.16 14.02 5.52
CA ALA A 164 18.97 14.72 6.51
C ALA A 164 18.42 14.57 7.94
N LYS A 165 17.09 14.66 8.09
CA LYS A 165 16.43 14.46 9.39
C LYS A 165 16.56 13.02 9.90
N GLU A 166 16.44 12.00 9.03
CA GLU A 166 16.69 10.60 9.38
C GLU A 166 18.11 10.41 9.93
N LYS A 167 19.10 11.01 9.28
CA LYS A 167 20.51 10.93 9.70
C LYS A 167 20.69 11.54 11.09
N VAL A 168 20.21 12.76 11.33
CA VAL A 168 20.32 13.43 12.61
C VAL A 168 19.64 12.63 13.74
N LEU A 169 18.42 12.14 13.51
CA LEU A 169 17.70 11.33 14.49
C LEU A 169 18.44 10.02 14.81
N ASN A 170 18.99 9.35 13.79
CA ASN A 170 19.80 8.17 14.00
C ASN A 170 21.08 8.46 14.82
N GLU A 171 21.76 9.57 14.55
CA GLU A 171 22.93 10.01 15.32
C GLU A 171 22.55 10.26 16.79
N GLN A 172 21.48 11.00 17.05
CA GLN A 172 20.96 11.26 18.41
C GLN A 172 20.59 9.95 19.14
N ILE A 173 19.96 8.99 18.47
CA ILE A 173 19.66 7.69 19.04
C ILE A 173 20.94 6.94 19.39
N GLN A 174 21.95 6.94 18.50
CA GLN A 174 23.22 6.23 18.76
C GLN A 174 24.06 6.91 19.86
N GLU A 175 23.90 8.20 20.09
CA GLU A 175 24.59 8.94 21.14
C GLU A 175 23.98 8.74 22.55
N ASN A 176 22.74 8.27 22.65
CA ASN A 176 22.08 7.97 23.90
C ASN A 176 22.87 6.92 24.72
N SER A 177 23.05 7.15 26.02
CA SER A 177 23.88 6.31 26.88
C SER A 177 23.41 4.86 26.94
N TYR A 178 22.10 4.64 27.03
CA TYR A 178 21.50 3.32 27.07
C TYR A 178 21.67 2.58 25.75
N VAL A 179 21.60 3.28 24.60
CA VAL A 179 21.84 2.70 23.29
C VAL A 179 23.30 2.31 23.10
N ARG A 180 24.24 3.11 23.62
CA ARG A 180 25.68 2.74 23.61
C ARG A 180 25.94 1.45 24.38
N LEU A 181 25.38 1.30 25.57
CA LEU A 181 25.47 0.07 26.34
C LEU A 181 24.79 -1.12 25.65
N PHE A 182 23.63 -0.87 25.06
CA PHE A 182 22.92 -1.89 24.26
C PHE A 182 23.70 -2.35 23.05
N ASN A 183 24.42 -1.45 22.37
CA ASN A 183 25.30 -1.79 21.23
C ASN A 183 26.38 -2.78 21.66
N ILE A 184 27.03 -2.55 22.79
CA ILE A 184 28.05 -3.47 23.33
C ILE A 184 27.45 -4.86 23.60
N GLN A 185 26.26 -4.92 24.16
CA GLN A 185 25.56 -6.19 24.40
C GLN A 185 25.15 -6.87 23.08
N LEU A 186 24.66 -6.10 22.11
CA LEU A 186 24.25 -6.60 20.79
C LEU A 186 25.45 -7.20 20.02
N GLN A 187 26.62 -6.56 20.09
CA GLN A 187 27.87 -7.03 19.48
C GLN A 187 28.28 -8.37 20.11
N LYS A 188 28.30 -8.45 21.45
CA LYS A 188 28.60 -9.68 22.18
C LYS A 188 27.64 -10.82 21.82
N ASP A 189 26.35 -10.57 21.87
CA ASP A 189 25.34 -11.57 21.54
C ASP A 189 25.47 -12.06 20.09
N THR A 190 25.78 -11.14 19.17
CA THR A 190 25.95 -11.49 17.75
C THR A 190 27.21 -12.32 17.53
N CYS A 191 28.30 -11.97 18.19
CA CYS A 191 29.54 -12.74 18.17
C CYS A 191 29.32 -14.16 18.71
N ILE A 192 28.68 -14.31 19.89
CA ILE A 192 28.36 -15.61 20.49
C ILE A 192 27.50 -16.44 19.53
N ASN A 193 26.42 -15.86 18.99
CA ASN A 193 25.50 -16.56 18.09
C ASN A 193 26.15 -16.97 16.75
N ALA A 194 27.06 -16.15 16.23
CA ALA A 194 27.83 -16.48 15.04
C ALA A 194 28.78 -17.64 15.30
N ASN A 195 29.50 -17.60 16.42
CA ASN A 195 30.47 -18.62 16.80
C ASN A 195 29.82 -19.95 17.18
N ALA A 196 28.62 -19.95 17.76
CA ALA A 196 27.86 -21.16 18.08
C ALA A 196 27.55 -22.04 16.87
N LYS A 197 27.54 -21.44 15.66
CA LYS A 197 27.27 -22.14 14.40
C LYS A 197 28.56 -22.63 13.69
N LEU A 198 29.73 -22.25 14.19
CA LEU A 198 31.02 -22.55 13.57
C LEU A 198 31.68 -23.75 14.26
N LYS A 199 32.18 -24.70 13.46
CA LYS A 199 32.81 -25.93 13.98
C LYS A 199 34.36 -25.81 14.15
N LYS A 200 35.01 -24.87 13.46
CA LYS A 200 36.50 -24.84 13.40
C LYS A 200 37.15 -23.44 13.53
N LEU A 201 36.43 -22.37 13.30
CA LEU A 201 36.97 -21.02 13.33
C LEU A 201 36.13 -20.14 14.25
N VAL A 202 36.74 -19.58 15.28
CA VAL A 202 36.10 -18.61 16.18
C VAL A 202 36.39 -17.22 15.66
N LYS A 203 35.35 -16.44 15.40
CA LYS A 203 35.47 -15.02 15.00
C LYS A 203 35.72 -14.16 16.24
N PRO A 204 36.69 -13.27 16.21
CA PRO A 204 36.92 -12.33 17.31
C PRO A 204 35.78 -11.30 17.42
N ILE A 205 35.63 -10.68 18.57
CA ILE A 205 34.63 -9.64 18.80
C ILE A 205 34.82 -8.44 17.87
N ASP A 206 36.06 -8.18 17.45
CA ASP A 206 36.43 -7.06 16.57
C ASP A 206 35.71 -7.12 15.22
N ASP A 207 35.37 -8.32 14.73
CA ASP A 207 34.58 -8.50 13.49
C ASP A 207 33.11 -8.00 13.63
N PHE A 208 32.66 -7.64 14.83
CA PHE A 208 31.29 -7.27 15.13
C PHE A 208 31.14 -5.84 15.70
N LEU A 209 32.22 -5.06 15.82
CA LEU A 209 32.21 -3.72 16.41
C LEU A 209 31.38 -2.71 15.59
N ASP A 210 31.22 -2.94 14.28
CA ASP A 210 30.39 -2.11 13.41
C ASP A 210 28.89 -2.33 13.59
N ILE A 211 28.48 -3.38 14.34
CA ILE A 211 27.07 -3.66 14.59
C ILE A 211 26.52 -2.62 15.56
N LYS A 212 25.49 -1.93 15.11
CA LYS A 212 24.77 -0.92 15.87
C LYS A 212 23.29 -1.27 15.99
N PHE A 213 22.64 -0.76 17.00
CA PHE A 213 21.21 -0.81 17.17
C PHE A 213 20.50 -0.25 15.96
N ASN A 214 19.54 -1.01 15.42
CA ASN A 214 18.66 -0.55 14.35
C ASN A 214 17.28 -0.20 14.94
N PRO A 215 16.93 1.08 15.06
CA PRO A 215 15.65 1.53 15.61
C PRO A 215 14.42 1.04 14.83
N SER A 216 14.59 0.73 13.54
CA SER A 216 13.53 0.16 12.69
C SER A 216 13.35 -1.35 12.87
N SER A 217 14.22 -2.00 13.63
CA SER A 217 14.10 -3.42 13.96
C SER A 217 13.22 -3.63 15.19
N HIS A 218 11.95 -4.00 14.99
CA HIS A 218 11.03 -4.28 16.11
C HIS A 218 11.60 -5.26 17.16
N PRO A 219 12.27 -6.37 16.81
CA PRO A 219 12.87 -7.25 17.81
C PRO A 219 13.97 -6.58 18.62
N GLN A 220 14.85 -5.77 18.00
CA GLN A 220 15.90 -5.06 18.71
C GLN A 220 15.32 -3.96 19.60
N LEU A 221 14.35 -3.21 19.10
CA LEU A 221 13.66 -2.17 19.86
C LEU A 221 12.92 -2.76 21.05
N ALA A 222 12.19 -3.86 20.89
CA ALA A 222 11.53 -4.55 21.99
C ALA A 222 12.52 -5.06 23.03
N LYS A 223 13.69 -5.59 22.61
CA LYS A 223 14.75 -6.00 23.53
C LYS A 223 15.33 -4.83 24.31
N LEU A 224 15.59 -3.70 23.66
CA LEU A 224 16.06 -2.49 24.32
C LEU A 224 15.03 -1.98 25.34
N LEU A 225 13.78 -1.77 24.94
CA LEU A 225 12.75 -1.15 25.79
C LEU A 225 12.36 -2.06 26.98
N PHE A 226 12.08 -3.34 26.73
CA PHE A 226 11.43 -4.21 27.71
C PHE A 226 12.41 -5.12 28.47
N LYS A 227 13.65 -5.32 27.97
CA LYS A 227 14.65 -6.15 28.66
C LYS A 227 15.82 -5.34 29.22
N THR A 228 16.26 -4.29 28.53
CA THR A 228 17.41 -3.48 28.96
C THR A 228 16.96 -2.29 29.80
N LEU A 229 15.89 -1.59 29.37
CA LEU A 229 15.33 -0.44 30.12
C LEU A 229 14.21 -0.86 31.09
N GLU A 230 13.81 -2.12 31.11
CA GLU A 230 12.79 -2.69 32.01
C GLU A 230 11.44 -1.95 32.00
N LEU A 231 11.12 -1.27 30.89
CA LEU A 231 9.84 -0.60 30.72
C LEU A 231 8.68 -1.62 30.66
N PRO A 232 7.47 -1.27 31.13
CA PRO A 232 6.33 -2.18 31.13
C PRO A 232 5.85 -2.51 29.72
N ILE A 233 5.42 -3.77 29.49
CA ILE A 233 4.79 -4.19 28.23
C ILE A 233 3.33 -3.76 28.28
N LEU A 234 2.97 -2.69 27.58
CA LEU A 234 1.61 -2.13 27.56
C LEU A 234 0.68 -2.85 26.59
N ASP A 235 1.22 -3.37 25.47
CA ASP A 235 0.44 -4.06 24.45
C ASP A 235 1.26 -5.17 23.77
N LYS A 236 0.56 -6.10 23.09
CA LYS A 236 1.15 -7.20 22.34
C LYS A 236 0.63 -7.26 20.92
N THR A 237 1.49 -7.66 20.01
CA THR A 237 1.11 -7.93 18.62
C THR A 237 0.19 -9.16 18.54
N LYS A 238 -0.44 -9.40 17.40
CA LYS A 238 -1.26 -10.60 17.16
C LYS A 238 -0.50 -11.91 17.33
N SER A 239 0.83 -11.88 17.16
CA SER A 239 1.71 -13.03 17.39
C SER A 239 2.15 -13.19 18.84
N GLY A 240 1.70 -12.32 19.75
CA GLY A 240 2.04 -12.34 21.18
C GLY A 240 3.35 -11.65 21.55
N ALA A 241 4.11 -11.10 20.59
CA ALA A 241 5.31 -10.32 20.86
C ALA A 241 4.96 -8.93 21.43
N PRO A 242 5.82 -8.31 22.27
CA PRO A 242 5.62 -6.95 22.73
C PRO A 242 5.46 -5.96 21.57
N ALA A 243 4.44 -5.12 21.63
CA ALA A 243 4.22 -4.08 20.62
C ALA A 243 5.17 -2.90 20.83
N THR A 244 5.63 -2.30 19.71
CA THR A 244 6.52 -1.14 19.67
C THR A 244 5.99 -0.09 18.67
N SER A 245 4.65 0.05 18.58
CA SER A 245 4.01 1.05 17.74
C SER A 245 4.23 2.47 18.27
N ALA A 246 4.02 3.48 17.44
CA ALA A 246 4.15 4.87 17.83
C ALA A 246 3.27 5.25 19.04
N ASP A 247 2.05 4.67 19.12
CA ASP A 247 1.14 4.89 20.26
C ASP A 247 1.72 4.27 21.53
N VAL A 248 2.22 3.03 21.46
CA VAL A 248 2.87 2.37 22.61
C VAL A 248 4.10 3.16 23.07
N LEU A 249 4.95 3.64 22.14
CA LEU A 249 6.11 4.47 22.51
C LEU A 249 5.70 5.76 23.21
N LYS A 250 4.61 6.38 22.77
CA LYS A 250 4.05 7.57 23.40
C LYS A 250 3.49 7.29 24.79
N ASP A 251 2.79 6.18 24.96
CA ASP A 251 2.24 5.78 26.26
C ASP A 251 3.35 5.44 27.26
N LEU A 252 4.46 4.86 26.79
CA LEU A 252 5.63 4.57 27.62
C LEU A 252 6.30 5.81 28.21
N GLU A 253 6.13 7.00 27.59
CA GLU A 253 6.61 8.27 28.15
C GLU A 253 6.02 8.55 29.55
N ASN A 254 4.83 8.02 29.87
CA ASN A 254 4.18 8.16 31.18
C ASN A 254 4.72 7.16 32.24
N HIS A 255 5.58 6.24 31.84
CA HIS A 255 6.11 5.16 32.73
C HIS A 255 7.58 5.37 33.10
N THR A 256 8.16 6.52 32.79
CA THR A 256 9.52 6.89 33.17
C THR A 256 9.63 8.37 33.44
N THR A 257 10.56 8.74 34.32
CA THR A 257 10.96 10.13 34.59
C THR A 257 12.40 10.40 34.12
N ASP A 258 13.07 9.38 33.57
CA ASP A 258 14.42 9.49 33.06
C ASP A 258 14.43 10.27 31.72
N GLY A 259 15.11 11.41 31.72
CA GLY A 259 15.17 12.31 30.57
C GLY A 259 15.81 11.65 29.33
N GLU A 260 16.85 10.82 29.50
CA GLU A 260 17.47 10.11 28.38
C GLU A 260 16.55 9.04 27.76
N ILE A 261 15.72 8.38 28.57
CA ILE A 261 14.71 7.43 28.07
C ILE A 261 13.59 8.17 27.36
N LEU A 262 13.12 9.30 27.90
CA LEU A 262 12.10 10.14 27.26
C LEU A 262 12.57 10.65 25.89
N ASP A 263 13.80 11.15 25.80
CA ASP A 263 14.40 11.58 24.53
C ASP A 263 14.54 10.42 23.54
N LEU A 264 14.97 9.25 24.00
CA LEU A 264 15.07 8.05 23.16
C LEU A 264 13.73 7.64 22.58
N LEU A 265 12.67 7.55 23.40
CA LEU A 265 11.32 7.23 22.96
C LEU A 265 10.82 8.20 21.90
N LYS A 266 11.04 9.50 22.12
CA LYS A 266 10.71 10.55 21.17
C LYS A 266 11.48 10.43 19.87
N PHE A 267 12.81 10.28 19.91
CA PHE A 267 13.64 10.17 18.69
C PHE A 267 13.29 8.92 17.87
N VAL A 268 13.04 7.78 18.51
CA VAL A 268 12.62 6.56 17.82
C VAL A 268 11.27 6.73 17.16
N ARG A 269 10.31 7.38 17.81
CA ARG A 269 9.00 7.68 17.25
C ARG A 269 9.11 8.63 16.05
N ASP A 270 9.86 9.72 16.21
CA ASP A 270 10.07 10.71 15.16
C ASP A 270 10.79 10.11 13.96
N LEU A 271 11.82 9.26 14.19
CA LEU A 271 12.51 8.52 13.14
C LEU A 271 11.56 7.59 12.39
N SER A 272 10.72 6.83 13.11
CA SER A 272 9.74 5.93 12.49
C SER A 272 8.76 6.68 11.58
N GLU A 273 8.30 7.86 11.99
CA GLU A 273 7.44 8.71 11.17
C GLU A 273 8.17 9.19 9.90
N VAL A 274 9.39 9.72 10.06
CA VAL A 274 10.20 10.22 8.93
C VAL A 274 10.50 9.10 7.94
N CYS A 275 10.97 7.95 8.41
CA CYS A 275 11.27 6.78 7.57
C CYS A 275 10.04 6.27 6.83
N LYS A 276 8.87 6.23 7.49
CA LYS A 276 7.61 5.83 6.86
C LYS A 276 7.23 6.79 5.73
N ILE A 277 7.34 8.09 5.95
CA ILE A 277 6.98 9.10 4.97
C ILE A 277 7.93 9.07 3.80
N ASN A 278 9.23 9.10 4.06
CA ASN A 278 10.28 9.10 3.04
C ASN A 278 10.24 7.79 2.23
N GLY A 279 10.20 6.64 2.89
CA GLY A 279 10.24 5.32 2.26
C GLY A 279 8.96 4.91 1.54
N THR A 280 7.80 5.46 1.92
CA THR A 280 6.50 5.07 1.33
C THR A 280 5.99 6.12 0.35
N PHE A 281 5.81 7.37 0.83
CA PHE A 281 5.16 8.40 0.02
C PHE A 281 6.14 9.09 -0.91
N ILE A 282 7.24 9.62 -0.39
CA ILE A 282 8.22 10.36 -1.20
C ILE A 282 8.86 9.43 -2.23
N LYS A 283 9.19 8.19 -1.85
CA LYS A 283 9.68 7.20 -2.81
C LYS A 283 8.70 6.93 -3.95
N ALA A 284 7.40 6.86 -3.66
CA ALA A 284 6.37 6.71 -4.69
C ALA A 284 6.25 7.98 -5.56
N PHE A 285 6.34 9.17 -4.96
CA PHE A 285 6.31 10.45 -5.67
C PHE A 285 7.50 10.59 -6.62
N MET A 286 8.68 10.16 -6.22
CA MET A 286 9.90 10.19 -7.07
C MET A 286 9.83 9.25 -8.28
N GLN A 287 8.97 8.21 -8.26
CA GLN A 287 8.79 7.31 -9.39
C GLN A 287 7.94 7.92 -10.51
N GLU A 288 7.13 8.90 -10.19
CA GLU A 288 6.29 9.65 -11.11
C GLU A 288 6.93 11.01 -11.39
N LYS A 289 6.80 11.52 -12.62
CA LYS A 289 7.40 12.81 -12.97
C LYS A 289 6.46 13.98 -12.65
N ASP A 290 5.38 14.08 -13.42
CA ASP A 290 4.49 15.25 -13.37
C ASP A 290 3.16 14.95 -12.69
N PHE A 291 2.72 13.68 -12.69
CA PHE A 291 1.42 13.27 -12.17
C PHE A 291 1.53 11.97 -11.37
N LEU A 292 1.04 11.98 -10.16
CA LEU A 292 0.95 10.80 -9.30
C LEU A 292 -0.36 10.06 -9.55
N HIS A 293 -0.27 8.84 -10.07
CA HIS A 293 -1.42 7.98 -10.36
C HIS A 293 -1.62 6.94 -9.23
N GLY A 294 -2.47 7.27 -8.25
CA GLY A 294 -2.86 6.32 -7.21
C GLY A 294 -3.94 5.33 -7.68
N ASN A 295 -4.04 4.19 -7.02
CA ASN A 295 -5.14 3.26 -7.23
C ASN A 295 -6.20 3.45 -6.14
N LEU A 296 -7.43 3.74 -6.56
CA LEU A 296 -8.60 3.88 -5.69
C LEU A 296 -9.41 2.59 -5.69
N LYS A 297 -9.98 2.23 -4.54
CA LYS A 297 -10.75 0.99 -4.37
C LYS A 297 -12.06 1.26 -3.65
N LEU A 298 -13.15 0.78 -4.22
CA LEU A 298 -14.43 0.63 -3.55
C LEU A 298 -14.52 -0.75 -2.90
N GLY A 299 -15.27 -0.87 -1.80
CA GLY A 299 -15.39 -2.14 -1.06
C GLY A 299 -14.12 -2.62 -0.38
N GLY A 300 -13.07 -1.78 -0.33
CA GLY A 300 -11.79 -2.12 0.31
C GLY A 300 -11.77 -2.00 1.83
N THR A 301 -12.83 -1.47 2.44
CA THR A 301 -12.96 -1.27 3.90
C THR A 301 -14.30 -1.80 4.39
N GLN A 302 -14.37 -2.22 5.67
CA GLN A 302 -15.64 -2.67 6.27
C GLN A 302 -16.67 -1.54 6.41
N SER A 303 -16.21 -0.29 6.52
CA SER A 303 -17.08 0.87 6.71
C SER A 303 -17.60 1.49 5.40
N GLY A 304 -17.31 0.91 4.24
CA GLY A 304 -17.67 1.49 2.93
C GLY A 304 -16.82 2.70 2.52
N ARG A 305 -15.80 3.08 3.30
CA ARG A 305 -14.91 4.19 2.94
C ARG A 305 -14.09 3.83 1.71
N LEU A 306 -13.78 4.85 0.90
CA LEU A 306 -12.81 4.73 -0.18
C LEU A 306 -11.44 4.36 0.39
N ALA A 307 -10.79 3.39 -0.21
CA ALA A 307 -9.41 3.01 0.09
C ALA A 307 -8.51 3.32 -1.10
N SER A 308 -7.21 3.45 -0.83
CA SER A 308 -6.21 3.61 -1.90
C SER A 308 -4.95 2.81 -1.61
N ASN A 309 -4.21 2.46 -2.67
CA ASN A 309 -2.91 1.83 -2.58
C ASN A 309 -2.00 2.27 -3.73
N SER A 310 -0.71 2.08 -3.54
CA SER A 310 0.33 2.33 -4.54
C SER A 310 0.30 3.74 -5.16
N PRO A 311 0.45 4.80 -4.36
CA PRO A 311 0.57 4.90 -2.91
C PRO A 311 -0.79 4.97 -2.20
N ASN A 312 -0.79 4.80 -0.86
CA ASN A 312 -2.00 4.95 -0.05
C ASN A 312 -2.31 6.43 0.21
N LEU A 313 -2.94 7.09 -0.74
CA LEU A 313 -3.26 8.52 -0.70
C LEU A 313 -4.25 8.90 0.41
N THR A 314 -5.09 7.95 0.86
CA THR A 314 -6.06 8.21 1.94
C THR A 314 -5.40 8.30 3.32
N ASN A 315 -4.14 7.86 3.46
CA ASN A 315 -3.37 7.89 4.69
C ASN A 315 -2.22 8.90 4.67
N LEU A 316 -2.27 9.89 3.79
CA LEU A 316 -1.32 11.00 3.80
C LEU A 316 -1.43 11.78 5.12
N PRO A 317 -0.31 12.16 5.77
CA PRO A 317 -0.34 13.04 6.93
C PRO A 317 -1.07 14.35 6.62
N ALA A 318 -2.10 14.66 7.42
CA ALA A 318 -2.94 15.82 7.18
C ALA A 318 -2.41 17.09 7.87
N HIS A 319 -1.71 16.94 9.00
CA HIS A 319 -1.32 18.02 9.90
C HIS A 319 0.16 17.99 10.27
N GLY A 320 0.62 19.01 10.96
CA GLY A 320 2.00 19.11 11.43
C GLY A 320 3.02 19.41 10.33
N PHE A 321 4.28 19.31 10.68
CA PHE A 321 5.40 19.59 9.78
C PHE A 321 5.42 18.62 8.58
N MET A 322 5.23 17.32 8.85
CA MET A 322 5.24 16.28 7.81
C MET A 322 4.07 16.43 6.82
N GLY A 323 2.88 16.76 7.32
CA GLY A 323 1.73 17.03 6.47
C GLY A 323 1.94 18.23 5.53
N LYS A 324 2.59 19.28 6.03
CA LYS A 324 2.96 20.46 5.21
C LYS A 324 3.97 20.10 4.13
N LEU A 325 5.01 19.31 4.46
CA LEU A 325 6.02 18.87 3.51
C LEU A 325 5.40 18.04 2.37
N ILE A 326 4.60 17.03 2.70
CA ILE A 326 3.95 16.18 1.69
C ILE A 326 3.01 16.99 0.80
N LYS A 327 2.18 17.84 1.40
CA LYS A 327 1.24 18.67 0.64
C LYS A 327 1.95 19.66 -0.28
N SER A 328 3.13 20.15 0.10
CA SER A 328 3.91 21.05 -0.76
C SER A 328 4.46 20.38 -2.02
N CYS A 329 4.46 19.05 -2.10
CA CYS A 329 4.81 18.31 -3.31
C CYS A 329 3.67 18.24 -4.33
N ILE A 330 2.43 18.56 -3.92
CA ILE A 330 1.24 18.52 -4.78
C ILE A 330 0.92 19.94 -5.17
N VAL A 331 0.77 20.18 -6.47
CA VAL A 331 0.48 21.51 -7.01
C VAL A 331 -0.90 21.56 -7.63
N ALA A 332 -1.59 22.69 -7.46
CA ALA A 332 -2.80 22.94 -8.21
C ALA A 332 -2.41 23.42 -9.63
N PRO A 333 -3.05 22.91 -10.70
CA PRO A 333 -2.88 23.49 -12.04
C PRO A 333 -3.29 24.96 -12.05
N GLU A 334 -2.77 25.72 -13.02
CA GLU A 334 -3.11 27.14 -13.19
C GLU A 334 -4.64 27.32 -13.27
N GLY A 335 -5.18 28.24 -12.46
CA GLY A 335 -6.62 28.49 -12.36
C GLY A 335 -7.39 27.57 -11.40
N TRP A 336 -6.71 26.70 -10.63
CA TRP A 336 -7.28 25.84 -9.60
C TRP A 336 -6.77 26.26 -8.21
N LEU A 337 -7.62 26.08 -7.18
CA LEU A 337 -7.29 26.37 -5.79
C LEU A 337 -6.93 25.08 -5.03
#